data_0196474d1c72b517b310f7c09da94e52
#
_entry.id   0196474d1c72b517b310f7c09da94e52
#
_cell.length_a   1.000
_cell.length_b   1.000
_cell.length_c   1.000
_cell.angle_alpha   90.00
_cell.angle_beta   90.00
_cell.angle_gamma   90.00
#
_symmetry.space_group_name_H-M   'P 1'
#
loop_
_entity.id
_entity.type
_entity.pdbx_description
1 polymer ?
#
loop_
_entity_poly.entity_id
_entity_poly.type
_entity_poly.pdbx_seq_one_letter_code
_entity_poly.pdbx_strand_id
1 'polypeptide(L)'
;AKGRRLLPHKASLSPEWTVPTVLVNDPWTFVSLWLKRNHKSSALFYWEQALEFHKASVGLPIQSAPLLLYYSFMNVVKALLDSKSISYNPHHGVKSVVRAGGTRISIANEVAQIKNSGILPALSQY
;
A
#
# COMPACT_ATOMS: atom_id res chain seq x y z
N ALA A 1 11.22 -11.16 41.96
CA ALA A 1 11.07 -11.20 40.49
C ALA A 1 12.48 -11.18 39.90
N LYS A 2 12.94 -12.31 39.35
CA LYS A 2 14.22 -12.37 38.63
C LYS A 2 14.01 -11.63 37.32
N GLY A 3 14.60 -10.41 37.22
CA GLY A 3 14.57 -9.59 36.03
C GLY A 3 15.21 -10.29 34.84
N ARG A 4 14.43 -10.83 33.90
CA ARG A 4 14.93 -11.12 32.55
C ARG A 4 15.30 -9.80 31.90
N ARG A 5 16.55 -9.66 31.46
CA ARG A 5 16.94 -8.52 30.60
C ARG A 5 16.08 -8.57 29.35
N LEU A 6 15.22 -7.59 29.20
CA LEU A 6 14.56 -7.31 27.91
C LEU A 6 15.66 -6.90 26.93
N LEU A 7 15.90 -7.72 25.92
CA LEU A 7 16.76 -7.37 24.79
C LEU A 7 15.86 -6.69 23.74
N PRO A 8 15.92 -5.36 23.58
CA PRO A 8 15.00 -4.61 22.72
C PRO A 8 14.94 -5.11 21.28
N HIS A 9 16.08 -5.61 20.76
CA HIS A 9 16.15 -6.17 19.41
C HIS A 9 15.38 -7.49 19.23
N LYS A 10 15.22 -8.29 20.27
CA LYS A 10 14.38 -9.50 20.22
C LYS A 10 12.90 -9.20 20.23
N ALA A 11 12.48 -8.15 20.93
CA ALA A 11 11.09 -7.72 20.94
C ALA A 11 10.65 -7.17 19.57
N SER A 12 11.55 -6.51 18.82
CA SER A 12 11.26 -6.02 17.47
C SER A 12 11.31 -7.10 16.38
N LEU A 13 12.10 -8.18 16.58
CA LEU A 13 12.27 -9.25 15.59
C LEU A 13 11.27 -10.40 15.74
N SER A 14 10.75 -10.63 16.94
CA SER A 14 9.81 -11.73 17.22
C SER A 14 8.79 -11.28 18.28
N PRO A 15 7.88 -10.37 17.93
CA PRO A 15 6.88 -9.90 18.86
C PRO A 15 5.91 -11.03 19.27
N GLU A 16 5.69 -11.20 20.56
CA GLU A 16 4.61 -12.05 21.08
C GLU A 16 3.27 -11.34 20.87
N TRP A 17 2.52 -11.78 19.89
CA TRP A 17 1.23 -11.19 19.51
C TRP A 17 0.09 -11.52 20.48
N THR A 18 0.31 -12.39 21.41
CA THR A 18 -0.62 -12.69 22.53
C THR A 18 -0.57 -11.63 23.62
N VAL A 19 0.44 -10.75 23.60
CA VAL A 19 0.60 -9.65 24.55
C VAL A 19 -0.03 -8.39 23.93
N PRO A 20 -0.81 -7.60 24.69
CA PRO A 20 -1.51 -6.42 24.15
C PRO A 20 -0.58 -5.29 23.67
N THR A 21 0.70 -5.34 24.00
CA THR A 21 1.69 -4.33 23.61
C THR A 21 2.70 -4.88 22.62
N VAL A 22 2.62 -4.41 21.37
CA VAL A 22 3.64 -4.63 20.35
C VAL A 22 4.50 -3.36 20.28
N LEU A 23 5.78 -3.47 20.72
CA LEU A 23 6.75 -2.37 20.63
C LEU A 23 7.29 -2.24 19.20
N VAL A 24 6.52 -1.66 18.32
CA VAL A 24 6.95 -1.27 16.96
C VAL A 24 6.68 0.20 16.80
N ASN A 25 7.71 0.98 16.54
CA ASN A 25 7.63 2.42 16.35
C ASN A 25 7.25 2.83 14.91
N ASP A 26 7.24 1.88 13.99
CA ASP A 26 7.05 2.12 12.57
C ASP A 26 5.88 1.31 12.02
N PRO A 27 4.85 1.99 11.43
CA PRO A 27 3.69 1.32 10.85
C PRO A 27 4.04 0.32 9.73
N TRP A 28 5.08 0.57 8.95
CA TRP A 28 5.50 -0.33 7.88
C TRP A 28 5.96 -1.67 8.42
N THR A 29 6.78 -1.63 9.45
CA THR A 29 7.26 -2.84 10.16
C THR A 29 6.11 -3.57 10.84
N PHE A 30 5.19 -2.85 11.48
CA PHE A 30 4.03 -3.44 12.14
C PHE A 30 3.19 -4.26 11.16
N VAL A 31 2.83 -3.68 10.02
CA VAL A 31 2.00 -4.37 9.00
C VAL A 31 2.76 -5.55 8.39
N SER A 32 4.06 -5.42 8.11
CA SER A 32 4.89 -6.53 7.62
C SER A 32 4.87 -7.72 8.57
N LEU A 33 5.04 -7.48 9.86
CA LEU A 33 5.01 -8.53 10.87
C LEU A 33 3.63 -9.16 10.99
N TRP A 34 2.57 -8.35 10.93
CA TRP A 34 1.20 -8.84 10.95
C TRP A 34 0.90 -9.75 9.75
N LEU A 35 1.31 -9.33 8.54
CA LEU A 35 1.13 -10.11 7.31
C LEU A 35 1.91 -11.44 7.36
N LYS A 36 3.16 -11.41 7.84
CA LYS A 36 3.98 -12.61 8.05
C LYS A 36 3.32 -13.59 9.02
N ARG A 37 2.85 -13.11 10.14
CA ARG A 37 2.16 -13.93 11.14
C ARG A 37 0.89 -14.60 10.59
N ASN A 38 0.14 -13.87 9.76
CA ASN A 38 -1.12 -14.37 9.19
C ASN A 38 -0.91 -15.13 7.87
N HIS A 39 0.34 -15.47 7.53
CA HIS A 39 0.70 -16.21 6.31
C HIS A 39 0.17 -15.58 5.01
N LYS A 40 0.07 -14.24 4.96
CA LYS A 40 -0.41 -13.47 3.81
C LYS A 40 0.76 -13.09 2.89
N SER A 41 1.39 -14.09 2.26
CA SER A 41 2.62 -13.89 1.48
C SER A 41 2.45 -12.95 0.27
N SER A 42 1.35 -13.07 -0.48
CA SER A 42 1.05 -12.17 -1.60
C SER A 42 0.86 -10.72 -1.14
N ALA A 43 0.07 -10.52 -0.08
CA ALA A 43 -0.12 -9.18 0.49
C ALA A 43 1.19 -8.60 1.03
N LEU A 44 2.04 -9.43 1.65
CA LEU A 44 3.36 -9.02 2.12
C LEU A 44 4.26 -8.56 0.98
N PHE A 45 4.28 -9.28 -0.14
CA PHE A 45 5.04 -8.89 -1.32
C PHE A 45 4.65 -7.49 -1.82
N TYR A 46 3.35 -7.20 -1.97
CA TYR A 46 2.90 -5.89 -2.38
C TYR A 46 3.18 -4.81 -1.33
N TRP A 47 3.10 -5.14 -0.05
CA TRP A 47 3.42 -4.22 1.04
C TRP A 47 4.91 -3.82 1.03
N GLU A 48 5.82 -4.78 0.88
CA GLU A 48 7.26 -4.52 0.79
C GLU A 48 7.60 -3.71 -0.47
N GLN A 49 6.98 -4.02 -1.61
CA GLN A 49 7.13 -3.23 -2.84
C GLN A 49 6.61 -1.79 -2.67
N ALA A 50 5.50 -1.59 -1.96
CA ALA A 50 4.99 -0.26 -1.66
C ALA A 50 5.99 0.56 -0.84
N LEU A 51 6.63 -0.04 0.16
CA LEU A 51 7.67 0.59 0.96
C LEU A 51 8.87 1.02 0.11
N GLU A 52 9.30 0.17 -0.83
CA GLU A 52 10.43 0.51 -1.72
C GLU A 52 10.09 1.71 -2.62
N PHE A 53 8.89 1.76 -3.21
CA PHE A 53 8.45 2.94 -3.96
C PHE A 53 8.35 4.19 -3.09
N HIS A 54 7.84 4.05 -1.86
CA HIS A 54 7.77 5.17 -0.92
C HIS A 54 9.17 5.71 -0.60
N LYS A 55 10.11 4.85 -0.24
CA LYS A 55 11.50 5.23 0.03
C LYS A 55 12.14 5.90 -1.19
N ALA A 56 11.94 5.34 -2.37
CA ALA A 56 12.48 5.91 -3.60
C ALA A 56 11.89 7.29 -3.95
N SER A 57 10.69 7.61 -3.46
CA SER A 57 10.06 8.93 -3.67
C SER A 57 10.63 10.02 -2.75
N VAL A 58 11.23 9.63 -1.63
CA VAL A 58 11.79 10.57 -0.64
C VAL A 58 12.99 11.31 -1.24
N GLY A 59 12.96 12.62 -1.18
CA GLY A 59 14.04 13.47 -1.74
C GLY A 59 13.93 13.74 -3.24
N LEU A 60 12.94 13.18 -3.94
CA LEU A 60 12.71 13.53 -5.34
C LEU A 60 12.01 14.88 -5.50
N PRO A 61 12.28 15.59 -6.61
CA PRO A 61 11.55 16.80 -6.97
C PRO A 61 10.05 16.53 -7.14
N ILE A 62 9.24 17.56 -6.90
CA ILE A 62 7.77 17.46 -6.99
C ILE A 62 7.26 16.99 -8.37
N GLN A 63 8.07 17.13 -9.42
CA GLN A 63 7.73 16.66 -10.76
C GLN A 63 7.83 15.13 -10.90
N SER A 64 8.68 14.48 -10.11
CA SER A 64 8.99 13.05 -10.22
C SER A 64 8.38 12.21 -9.08
N ALA A 65 8.30 12.78 -7.87
CA ALA A 65 7.77 12.08 -6.70
C ALA A 65 6.34 11.51 -6.87
N PRO A 66 5.39 12.21 -7.54
CA PRO A 66 4.00 11.74 -7.63
C PRO A 66 3.85 10.38 -8.30
N LEU A 67 4.68 10.06 -9.28
CA LEU A 67 4.62 8.76 -9.96
C LEU A 67 4.98 7.61 -9.01
N LEU A 68 6.04 7.76 -8.24
CA LEU A 68 6.45 6.73 -7.28
C LEU A 68 5.48 6.61 -6.10
N LEU A 69 4.95 7.73 -5.62
CA LEU A 69 3.90 7.73 -4.60
C LEU A 69 2.62 7.04 -5.09
N TYR A 70 2.26 7.25 -6.36
CA TYR A 70 1.15 6.53 -6.98
C TYR A 70 1.38 5.02 -7.00
N TYR A 71 2.56 4.54 -7.40
CA TYR A 71 2.87 3.10 -7.36
C TYR A 71 2.93 2.56 -5.94
N SER A 72 3.47 3.32 -5.00
CA SER A 72 3.43 2.97 -3.57
C SER A 72 1.98 2.77 -3.11
N PHE A 73 1.12 3.77 -3.34
CA PHE A 73 -0.31 3.71 -2.98
C PHE A 73 -1.01 2.51 -3.62
N MET A 74 -0.82 2.27 -4.92
CA MET A 74 -1.46 1.15 -5.61
C MET A 74 -1.05 -0.21 -5.03
N ASN A 75 0.20 -0.35 -4.61
CA ASN A 75 0.68 -1.58 -3.97
C ASN A 75 0.16 -1.72 -2.53
N VAL A 76 0.02 -0.62 -1.77
CA VAL A 76 -0.68 -0.65 -0.46
C VAL A 76 -2.11 -1.17 -0.63
N VAL A 77 -2.84 -0.67 -1.64
CA VAL A 77 -4.21 -1.12 -1.91
C VAL A 77 -4.27 -2.59 -2.29
N LYS A 78 -3.34 -3.07 -3.14
CA LYS A 78 -3.24 -4.51 -3.46
C LYS A 78 -2.97 -5.34 -2.20
N ALA A 79 -2.04 -4.91 -1.35
CA ALA A 79 -1.74 -5.58 -0.08
C ALA A 79 -2.98 -5.67 0.81
N LEU A 80 -3.76 -4.60 0.91
CA LEU A 80 -5.01 -4.59 1.66
C LEU A 80 -6.02 -5.60 1.09
N LEU A 81 -6.32 -5.52 -0.21
CA LEU A 81 -7.29 -6.40 -0.87
C LEU A 81 -6.89 -7.88 -0.76
N ASP A 82 -5.61 -8.20 -1.02
CA ASP A 82 -5.08 -9.56 -0.87
C ASP A 82 -5.16 -10.05 0.59
N SER A 83 -4.85 -9.19 1.55
CA SER A 83 -4.94 -9.56 2.98
C SER A 83 -6.36 -9.96 3.39
N LYS A 84 -7.35 -9.36 2.75
CA LYS A 84 -8.79 -9.63 2.95
C LYS A 84 -9.34 -10.68 1.97
N SER A 85 -8.51 -11.25 1.11
CA SER A 85 -8.91 -12.21 0.08
C SER A 85 -10.00 -11.68 -0.87
N ILE A 86 -9.96 -10.37 -1.14
CA ILE A 86 -10.87 -9.69 -2.08
C ILE A 86 -10.27 -9.82 -3.49
N SER A 87 -11.06 -10.39 -4.39
CA SER A 87 -10.67 -10.49 -5.80
C SER A 87 -10.78 -9.13 -6.50
N TYR A 88 -9.77 -8.80 -7.30
CA TYR A 88 -9.74 -7.57 -8.09
C TYR A 88 -9.03 -7.80 -9.42
N ASN A 89 -9.33 -6.94 -10.39
CA ASN A 89 -8.60 -6.92 -11.65
C ASN A 89 -7.30 -6.12 -11.46
N PRO A 90 -6.13 -6.59 -11.95
CA PRO A 90 -4.82 -6.00 -11.66
C PRO A 90 -4.59 -4.59 -12.22
N HIS A 91 -5.44 -4.10 -13.13
CA HIS A 91 -5.32 -2.73 -13.62
C HIS A 91 -5.88 -1.70 -12.61
N HIS A 92 -5.41 -0.45 -12.69
CA HIS A 92 -5.76 0.59 -11.72
C HIS A 92 -7.26 0.96 -11.68
N GLY A 93 -8.00 0.75 -12.78
CA GLY A 93 -9.44 0.99 -12.82
C GLY A 93 -9.85 2.43 -13.13
N VAL A 94 -8.94 3.23 -13.68
CA VAL A 94 -9.20 4.61 -14.12
C VAL A 94 -8.84 4.73 -15.60
N LYS A 95 -9.60 5.53 -16.34
CA LYS A 95 -9.25 5.92 -17.71
C LYS A 95 -9.42 7.43 -17.89
N SER A 96 -8.62 8.00 -18.80
CA SER A 96 -8.87 9.35 -19.27
C SER A 96 -9.96 9.34 -20.32
N VAL A 97 -10.85 10.32 -20.24
CA VAL A 97 -11.93 10.58 -21.20
C VAL A 97 -11.92 12.05 -21.52
N VAL A 98 -12.05 12.38 -22.80
CA VAL A 98 -12.18 13.78 -23.22
C VAL A 98 -13.58 14.27 -22.93
N ARG A 99 -13.72 15.44 -22.32
CA ARG A 99 -15.00 16.10 -22.09
C ARG A 99 -15.69 16.35 -23.44
N ALA A 100 -17.02 16.19 -23.47
CA ALA A 100 -17.81 16.47 -24.67
C ALA A 100 -17.51 17.88 -25.22
N GLY A 101 -17.15 17.96 -26.50
CA GLY A 101 -16.74 19.20 -27.16
C GLY A 101 -15.26 19.62 -26.96
N GLY A 102 -14.50 18.87 -26.18
CA GLY A 102 -13.07 19.09 -25.96
C GLY A 102 -12.18 18.36 -26.97
N THR A 103 -10.94 18.81 -27.08
CA THR A 103 -9.88 18.11 -27.82
C THR A 103 -8.88 17.49 -26.84
N ARG A 104 -8.20 16.40 -27.22
CA ARG A 104 -7.18 15.75 -26.37
C ARG A 104 -5.90 16.57 -26.16
N ILE A 105 -5.77 17.70 -26.78
CA ILE A 105 -4.56 18.52 -26.73
C ILE A 105 -4.43 19.28 -25.40
N SER A 106 -5.51 19.49 -24.66
CA SER A 106 -5.50 20.24 -23.39
C SER A 106 -5.87 19.36 -22.20
N ILE A 107 -5.03 19.38 -21.16
CA ILE A 107 -5.29 18.71 -19.87
C ILE A 107 -6.62 19.19 -19.26
N ALA A 108 -7.03 20.44 -19.49
CA ALA A 108 -8.30 20.98 -19.01
C ALA A 108 -9.52 20.25 -19.60
N ASN A 109 -9.37 19.54 -20.72
CA ASN A 109 -10.42 18.76 -21.37
C ASN A 109 -10.39 17.27 -20.96
N GLU A 110 -9.41 16.85 -20.19
CA GLU A 110 -9.28 15.47 -19.70
C GLU A 110 -10.08 15.30 -18.40
N VAL A 111 -10.85 14.23 -18.36
CA VAL A 111 -11.62 13.83 -17.17
C VAL A 111 -11.21 12.42 -16.78
N ALA A 112 -10.87 12.22 -15.51
CA ALA A 112 -10.65 10.88 -14.97
C ALA A 112 -11.99 10.19 -14.75
N GLN A 113 -12.20 9.07 -15.44
CA GLN A 113 -13.38 8.23 -15.24
C GLN A 113 -13.00 6.94 -14.53
N ILE A 114 -13.66 6.64 -13.42
CA ILE A 114 -13.52 5.35 -12.72
C ILE A 114 -14.26 4.29 -13.52
N LYS A 115 -13.59 3.15 -13.75
CA LYS A 115 -14.19 1.96 -14.40
C LYS A 115 -14.97 1.14 -13.38
N ASN A 116 -15.75 0.18 -13.87
CA ASN A 116 -16.49 -0.76 -13.01
C ASN A 116 -15.61 -1.88 -12.45
N SER A 117 -14.37 -2.03 -12.91
CA SER A 117 -13.42 -3.04 -12.44
C SER A 117 -12.01 -2.47 -12.34
N GLY A 118 -11.20 -3.05 -11.47
CA GLY A 118 -9.83 -2.64 -11.20
C GLY A 118 -9.54 -2.49 -9.71
N ILE A 119 -8.33 -2.09 -9.39
CA ILE A 119 -7.87 -1.95 -8.00
C ILE A 119 -8.63 -0.85 -7.25
N LEU A 120 -8.79 0.34 -7.84
CA LEU A 120 -9.50 1.45 -7.20
C LEU A 120 -11.00 1.20 -7.06
N PRO A 121 -11.72 0.66 -8.08
CA PRO A 121 -13.09 0.21 -7.88
C PRO A 121 -13.26 -0.83 -6.77
N ALA A 122 -12.37 -1.81 -6.69
CA ALA A 122 -12.40 -2.81 -5.63
C ALA A 122 -12.19 -2.18 -4.24
N LEU A 123 -11.27 -1.22 -4.12
CA LEU A 123 -11.07 -0.45 -2.89
C LEU A 123 -12.32 0.34 -2.49
N SER A 124 -13.03 0.94 -3.45
CA SER A 124 -14.24 1.74 -3.16
C SER A 124 -15.44 0.91 -2.70
N GLN A 125 -15.41 -0.39 -2.93
CA GLN A 125 -16.44 -1.34 -2.50
C GLN A 125 -16.10 -2.03 -1.17
N TYR A 126 -14.86 -1.89 -0.70
CA TYR A 126 -14.37 -2.42 0.57
C TYR A 126 -14.82 -1.54 1.76
#